data_cc9a4d9c39c1eab98d19b902deb14ee3
#
_entry.id   cc9a4d9c39c1eab98d19b902deb14ee3
#
_cell.length_a   1.000
_cell.length_b   1.000
_cell.length_c   1.000
_cell.angle_alpha   90.00
_cell.angle_beta   90.00
_cell.angle_gamma   90.00
#
_symmetry.space_group_name_H-M   'P 1'
#
loop_
_entity.id
_entity.type
_entity.pdbx_description
1 polymer ?
#
loop_
_entity_poly.entity_id
_entity_poly.type
_entity_poly.pdbx_seq_one_letter_code
_entity_poly.pdbx_strand_id
1 'polypeptide(L)'
;GWRIEIKKYPKLTSIGGYRKEGDGSIYGGFYTQEEIKDIVDYATKRYMTVIPEVDLPGHMMAAIAAYPELSCKGEQWTPRMVWGIEDIVMCPGKELMFHFLDDIFKEMVPLFPGKYFHIGGDECPKNSWKTCPTCQKRIVDEHLQGDGKHSAEERLQSYVIKRVEKMLEKYGKKIIGWDEILEGGLSENATVMSWRGIDGGIEAAKQGHDVIMTPGSGGLYLDHYQGDSKIEPITIPSSPVYLAKTYSFDPVPDVIRKAGLDKHILGVQCNNWSEYMYSNAKMEYMMYPRSLALSEVAWSPLSRKNFTDFCKRVDANLVRLDERCIKYHLPLPEQPYGSCDKVVITKDTTVTFTTSRPMKMVYTLDGTMPTPESLVYTAPIPVNHDCIINIATVLPSGKMSRIRTIQVEKQNYAPS
;
A
#
# COMPACT_ATOMS: atom_id res chain seq x y z
N GLY A 1 10.08 -5.62 -9.53
CA GLY A 1 11.20 -6.57 -9.73
C GLY A 1 11.04 -7.83 -8.92
N TRP A 2 11.68 -8.92 -9.37
CA TRP A 2 11.69 -10.18 -8.64
C TRP A 2 12.66 -10.11 -7.44
N ARG A 3 12.23 -10.50 -6.24
CA ARG A 3 12.97 -10.21 -4.99
C ARG A 3 13.41 -11.42 -4.17
N ILE A 4 13.13 -12.64 -4.61
CA ILE A 4 13.54 -13.87 -3.90
C ILE A 4 14.37 -14.77 -4.81
N GLU A 5 15.45 -15.33 -4.28
CA GLU A 5 16.26 -16.33 -4.98
C GLU A 5 15.46 -17.60 -5.25
N ILE A 6 15.43 -18.02 -6.52
CA ILE A 6 14.92 -19.33 -6.97
C ILE A 6 16.08 -20.02 -7.69
N LYS A 7 16.63 -21.04 -7.08
CA LYS A 7 17.87 -21.70 -7.56
C LYS A 7 17.68 -22.34 -8.94
N LYS A 8 16.49 -22.87 -9.21
CA LYS A 8 16.15 -23.45 -10.53
C LYS A 8 16.03 -22.37 -11.63
N TYR A 9 15.70 -21.15 -11.26
CA TYR A 9 15.47 -20.06 -12.20
C TYR A 9 16.32 -18.83 -11.89
N PRO A 10 17.64 -18.90 -12.04
CA PRO A 10 18.57 -17.85 -11.60
C PRO A 10 18.39 -16.50 -12.31
N LYS A 11 17.85 -16.51 -13.53
CA LYS A 11 17.53 -15.26 -14.25
C LYS A 11 16.44 -14.44 -13.60
N LEU A 12 15.60 -15.01 -12.74
CA LEU A 12 14.61 -14.26 -11.98
C LEU A 12 15.26 -13.16 -11.14
N THR A 13 16.39 -13.45 -10.52
CA THR A 13 17.14 -12.46 -9.73
C THR A 13 18.17 -11.70 -10.57
N SER A 14 18.93 -12.37 -11.44
CA SER A 14 19.98 -11.70 -12.21
C SER A 14 19.45 -10.74 -13.30
N ILE A 15 18.25 -10.96 -13.82
CA ILE A 15 17.57 -10.09 -14.78
C ILE A 15 16.36 -9.41 -14.11
N GLY A 16 15.42 -10.19 -13.60
CA GLY A 16 14.16 -9.69 -13.03
C GLY A 16 14.33 -8.90 -11.72
N GLY A 17 15.46 -9.08 -11.02
CA GLY A 17 15.78 -8.35 -9.79
C GLY A 17 16.30 -6.93 -10.01
N TYR A 18 16.63 -6.55 -11.24
CA TYR A 18 17.32 -5.29 -11.57
C TYR A 18 16.61 -4.53 -12.69
N ARG A 19 16.74 -3.21 -12.66
CA ARG A 19 16.28 -2.33 -13.73
C ARG A 19 17.28 -1.21 -13.97
N LYS A 20 17.27 -0.64 -15.16
CA LYS A 20 18.06 0.53 -15.51
C LYS A 20 17.22 1.79 -15.26
N GLU A 21 17.72 2.70 -14.44
CA GLU A 21 17.07 3.97 -14.18
C GLU A 21 17.25 4.97 -15.33
N GLY A 22 16.52 6.09 -15.30
CA GLY A 22 16.56 7.11 -16.33
C GLY A 22 17.93 7.81 -16.48
N ASP A 23 18.74 7.85 -15.42
CA ASP A 23 20.11 8.38 -15.43
C ASP A 23 21.16 7.34 -15.88
N GLY A 24 20.72 6.13 -16.21
CA GLY A 24 21.57 5.02 -16.63
C GLY A 24 22.13 4.15 -15.49
N SER A 25 21.92 4.52 -14.25
CA SER A 25 22.28 3.69 -13.09
C SER A 25 21.48 2.38 -13.05
N ILE A 26 21.99 1.39 -12.33
CA ILE A 26 21.30 0.13 -12.11
C ILE A 26 20.74 0.13 -10.68
N TYR A 27 19.43 -0.04 -10.58
CA TYR A 27 18.74 -0.22 -9.32
C TYR A 27 18.21 -1.66 -9.21
N GLY A 28 18.31 -2.25 -8.02
CA GLY A 28 17.74 -3.56 -7.77
C GLY A 28 18.41 -4.28 -6.62
N GLY A 29 18.05 -5.54 -6.47
CA GLY A 29 18.51 -6.43 -5.42
C GLY A 29 17.49 -7.54 -5.21
N PHE A 30 17.86 -8.51 -4.40
CA PHE A 30 17.00 -9.64 -4.02
C PHE A 30 17.48 -10.21 -2.71
N TYR A 31 16.66 -11.04 -2.10
CA TYR A 31 17.01 -11.81 -0.93
C TYR A 31 17.42 -13.23 -1.34
N THR A 32 18.52 -13.71 -0.81
CA THR A 32 18.88 -15.15 -0.87
C THR A 32 17.91 -15.97 -0.02
N GLN A 33 17.84 -17.28 -0.26
CA GLN A 33 16.99 -18.15 0.55
C GLN A 33 17.44 -18.18 2.02
N GLU A 34 18.74 -18.01 2.29
CA GLU A 34 19.25 -17.93 3.67
C GLU A 34 18.81 -16.63 4.36
N GLU A 35 18.88 -15.50 3.68
CA GLU A 35 18.37 -14.23 4.22
C GLU A 35 16.87 -14.31 4.49
N ILE A 36 16.09 -14.98 3.63
CA ILE A 36 14.67 -15.20 3.88
C ILE A 36 14.44 -16.04 5.14
N LYS A 37 15.23 -17.10 5.36
CA LYS A 37 15.15 -17.90 6.59
C LYS A 37 15.44 -17.05 7.82
N ASP A 38 16.45 -16.19 7.78
CA ASP A 38 16.77 -15.26 8.87
C ASP A 38 15.62 -14.29 9.16
N ILE A 39 14.99 -13.74 8.11
CA ILE A 39 13.82 -12.85 8.24
C ILE A 39 12.65 -13.60 8.89
N VAL A 40 12.35 -14.81 8.41
CA VAL A 40 11.25 -15.63 8.94
C VAL A 40 11.51 -16.04 10.39
N ASP A 41 12.73 -16.42 10.74
CA ASP A 41 13.14 -16.77 12.11
C ASP A 41 13.02 -15.53 13.03
N TYR A 42 13.52 -14.38 12.58
CA TYR A 42 13.39 -13.12 13.31
C TYR A 42 11.93 -12.75 13.61
N ALA A 43 11.04 -12.91 12.61
CA ALA A 43 9.61 -12.65 12.74
C ALA A 43 8.95 -13.66 13.69
N THR A 44 9.26 -14.95 13.55
CA THR A 44 8.70 -16.04 14.36
C THR A 44 9.00 -15.84 15.84
N LYS A 45 10.23 -15.44 16.19
CA LYS A 45 10.63 -15.11 17.56
C LYS A 45 9.85 -13.95 18.16
N ARG A 46 9.10 -13.19 17.33
CA ARG A 46 8.22 -12.08 17.72
C ARG A 46 6.75 -12.39 17.52
N TYR A 47 6.42 -13.67 17.34
CA TYR A 47 5.04 -14.13 17.10
C TYR A 47 4.40 -13.54 15.85
N MET A 48 5.22 -13.21 14.84
CA MET A 48 4.75 -12.72 13.54
C MET A 48 4.94 -13.80 12.48
N THR A 49 3.92 -13.98 11.65
CA THR A 49 3.97 -14.89 10.50
C THR A 49 4.30 -14.09 9.24
N VAL A 50 5.35 -14.49 8.53
CA VAL A 50 5.66 -13.94 7.21
C VAL A 50 4.85 -14.70 6.17
N ILE A 51 4.01 -14.02 5.42
CA ILE A 51 3.23 -14.57 4.31
C ILE A 51 3.91 -14.12 3.01
N PRO A 52 4.43 -15.06 2.20
CA PRO A 52 5.00 -14.70 0.90
C PRO A 52 3.90 -14.38 -0.10
N GLU A 53 4.23 -13.52 -1.07
CA GLU A 53 3.39 -13.26 -2.23
C GLU A 53 4.16 -13.51 -3.52
N VAL A 54 3.56 -14.26 -4.42
CA VAL A 54 3.93 -14.33 -5.83
C VAL A 54 2.69 -13.94 -6.62
N ASP A 55 2.66 -12.69 -7.07
CA ASP A 55 1.54 -12.14 -7.79
C ASP A 55 1.45 -12.75 -9.19
N LEU A 56 0.25 -13.21 -9.56
CA LEU A 56 -0.02 -13.90 -10.82
C LEU A 56 -1.50 -13.78 -11.23
N PRO A 57 -1.84 -13.90 -12.51
CA PRO A 57 -0.97 -13.96 -13.69
C PRO A 57 -0.55 -12.58 -14.21
N GLY A 58 -1.08 -11.50 -13.63
CA GLY A 58 -0.63 -10.11 -13.81
C GLY A 58 0.67 -9.82 -13.04
N HIS A 59 1.19 -8.60 -13.17
CA HIS A 59 2.39 -8.09 -12.45
C HIS A 59 3.66 -8.97 -12.55
N MET A 60 3.71 -9.88 -13.52
CA MET A 60 4.80 -10.84 -13.73
C MET A 60 5.87 -10.35 -14.73
N MET A 61 5.92 -9.05 -15.05
CA MET A 61 6.83 -8.48 -16.02
C MET A 61 8.30 -8.79 -15.72
N ALA A 62 8.71 -8.82 -14.44
CA ALA A 62 10.06 -9.17 -14.05
C ALA A 62 10.42 -10.64 -14.38
N ALA A 63 9.46 -11.56 -14.15
CA ALA A 63 9.64 -12.96 -14.50
C ALA A 63 9.63 -13.17 -16.02
N ILE A 64 8.76 -12.47 -16.74
CA ILE A 64 8.67 -12.54 -18.21
C ILE A 64 9.91 -11.93 -18.85
N ALA A 65 10.49 -10.87 -18.29
CA ALA A 65 11.77 -10.34 -18.78
C ALA A 65 12.92 -11.36 -18.65
N ALA A 66 12.90 -12.17 -17.59
CA ALA A 66 13.86 -13.24 -17.37
C ALA A 66 13.60 -14.49 -18.24
N TYR A 67 12.32 -14.82 -18.47
CA TYR A 67 11.85 -16.00 -19.19
C TYR A 67 10.67 -15.61 -20.11
N PRO A 68 10.97 -15.04 -21.29
CA PRO A 68 9.97 -14.48 -22.21
C PRO A 68 8.90 -15.48 -22.65
N GLU A 69 9.24 -16.76 -22.71
CA GLU A 69 8.34 -17.88 -23.05
C GLU A 69 7.12 -18.01 -22.13
N LEU A 70 7.16 -17.39 -20.95
CA LEU A 70 6.02 -17.34 -20.01
C LEU A 70 4.87 -16.46 -20.53
N SER A 71 5.13 -15.51 -21.41
CA SER A 71 4.11 -14.67 -22.04
C SER A 71 3.48 -15.31 -23.27
N CYS A 72 2.36 -14.75 -23.75
CA CYS A 72 1.67 -15.24 -24.94
C CYS A 72 2.54 -15.21 -26.20
N LYS A 73 3.28 -14.12 -26.40
CA LYS A 73 4.10 -13.90 -27.61
C LYS A 73 5.54 -14.41 -27.49
N GLY A 74 6.08 -14.52 -26.27
CA GLY A 74 7.48 -14.92 -26.06
C GLY A 74 8.49 -13.85 -26.48
N GLU A 75 8.06 -12.60 -26.60
CA GLU A 75 8.91 -11.48 -26.96
C GLU A 75 9.83 -11.09 -25.80
N GLN A 76 11.03 -10.57 -26.10
CA GLN A 76 11.97 -10.12 -25.10
C GLN A 76 11.51 -8.77 -24.52
N TRP A 77 11.45 -8.72 -23.18
CA TRP A 77 11.05 -7.54 -22.42
C TRP A 77 12.13 -7.16 -21.40
N THR A 78 11.99 -5.98 -20.81
CA THR A 78 12.79 -5.52 -19.67
C THR A 78 11.90 -5.38 -18.44
N PRO A 79 12.45 -5.49 -17.22
CA PRO A 79 11.68 -5.20 -15.99
C PRO A 79 11.11 -3.77 -16.04
N ARG A 80 9.89 -3.62 -15.55
CA ARG A 80 9.16 -2.35 -15.60
C ARG A 80 9.88 -1.26 -14.81
N MET A 81 9.90 -0.04 -15.34
CA MET A 81 10.59 1.12 -14.75
C MET A 81 9.65 2.17 -14.16
N VAL A 82 8.37 2.11 -14.50
CA VAL A 82 7.33 3.04 -14.04
C VAL A 82 6.21 2.27 -13.34
N TRP A 83 5.52 2.89 -12.39
CA TRP A 83 4.36 2.29 -11.74
C TRP A 83 3.19 2.12 -12.71
N GLY A 84 2.28 1.22 -12.39
CA GLY A 84 1.03 0.99 -13.13
C GLY A 84 0.85 -0.45 -13.58
N ILE A 85 -0.21 -0.66 -14.35
CA ILE A 85 -0.63 -1.97 -14.87
C ILE A 85 0.06 -2.20 -16.23
N GLU A 86 0.43 -3.46 -16.51
CA GLU A 86 1.06 -3.85 -17.76
C GLU A 86 0.21 -4.91 -18.48
N ASP A 87 0.05 -4.74 -19.80
CA ASP A 87 -0.67 -5.72 -20.65
C ASP A 87 0.11 -7.03 -20.87
N ILE A 88 1.38 -7.05 -20.51
CA ILE A 88 2.23 -8.24 -20.63
C ILE A 88 2.05 -9.10 -19.37
N VAL A 89 1.27 -10.15 -19.53
CA VAL A 89 0.89 -11.09 -18.46
C VAL A 89 1.30 -12.51 -18.81
N MET A 90 1.29 -13.40 -17.83
CA MET A 90 1.57 -14.84 -18.08
C MET A 90 0.54 -15.45 -19.02
N CYS A 91 0.94 -16.50 -19.75
CA CYS A 91 0.12 -17.19 -20.72
C CYS A 91 -0.48 -18.50 -20.17
N PRO A 92 -1.74 -18.49 -19.71
CA PRO A 92 -2.37 -19.70 -19.16
C PRO A 92 -2.71 -20.77 -20.21
N GLY A 93 -2.55 -20.47 -21.48
CA GLY A 93 -2.63 -21.46 -22.55
C GLY A 93 -1.45 -22.44 -22.58
N LYS A 94 -0.33 -22.08 -21.95
CA LYS A 94 0.90 -22.89 -21.95
C LYS A 94 1.07 -23.66 -20.64
N GLU A 95 1.25 -24.98 -20.68
CA GLU A 95 1.58 -25.79 -19.49
C GLU A 95 2.91 -25.35 -18.83
N LEU A 96 3.83 -24.78 -19.62
CA LEU A 96 5.08 -24.24 -19.13
C LEU A 96 4.86 -23.24 -17.96
N MET A 97 3.86 -22.39 -18.02
CA MET A 97 3.51 -21.46 -16.95
C MET A 97 3.24 -22.20 -15.64
N PHE A 98 2.47 -23.28 -15.68
CA PHE A 98 2.10 -24.03 -14.48
C PHE A 98 3.27 -24.83 -13.92
N HIS A 99 4.12 -25.39 -14.78
CA HIS A 99 5.36 -26.03 -14.34
C HIS A 99 6.33 -25.05 -13.69
N PHE A 100 6.46 -23.87 -14.27
CA PHE A 100 7.27 -22.78 -13.70
C PHE A 100 6.77 -22.39 -12.30
N LEU A 101 5.47 -22.20 -12.12
CA LEU A 101 4.87 -21.85 -10.84
C LEU A 101 5.04 -22.97 -9.79
N ASP A 102 4.82 -24.22 -10.16
CA ASP A 102 5.01 -25.35 -9.23
C ASP A 102 6.46 -25.46 -8.76
N ASP A 103 7.42 -25.25 -9.64
CA ASP A 103 8.85 -25.22 -9.28
C ASP A 103 9.18 -24.09 -8.31
N ILE A 104 8.59 -22.91 -8.50
CA ILE A 104 8.75 -21.76 -7.58
C ILE A 104 8.14 -22.09 -6.21
N PHE A 105 6.93 -22.61 -6.18
CA PHE A 105 6.26 -22.96 -4.92
C PHE A 105 7.03 -24.04 -4.18
N LYS A 106 7.59 -25.03 -4.89
CA LYS A 106 8.42 -26.09 -4.32
C LYS A 106 9.65 -25.55 -3.59
N GLU A 107 10.28 -24.49 -4.10
CA GLU A 107 11.43 -23.85 -3.45
C GLU A 107 11.01 -22.88 -2.34
N MET A 108 9.90 -22.15 -2.52
CA MET A 108 9.48 -21.14 -1.56
C MET A 108 8.76 -21.71 -0.34
N VAL A 109 7.90 -22.70 -0.50
CA VAL A 109 7.07 -23.23 0.60
C VAL A 109 7.90 -23.65 1.83
N PRO A 110 9.05 -24.33 1.72
CA PRO A 110 9.87 -24.68 2.86
C PRO A 110 10.45 -23.48 3.62
N LEU A 111 10.55 -22.31 2.99
CA LEU A 111 11.08 -21.09 3.60
C LEU A 111 10.04 -20.39 4.48
N PHE A 112 8.76 -20.61 4.22
CA PHE A 112 7.64 -19.92 4.87
C PHE A 112 6.72 -20.91 5.57
N PRO A 113 6.90 -21.18 6.88
CA PRO A 113 6.15 -22.21 7.60
C PRO A 113 4.68 -21.87 7.84
N GLY A 114 4.27 -20.61 7.64
CA GLY A 114 2.88 -20.16 7.81
C GLY A 114 1.90 -20.91 6.90
N LYS A 115 0.63 -20.92 7.31
CA LYS A 115 -0.45 -21.62 6.61
C LYS A 115 -0.78 -21.00 5.23
N TYR A 116 -0.59 -19.70 5.08
CA TYR A 116 -1.05 -18.94 3.93
C TYR A 116 0.08 -18.65 2.93
N PHE A 117 -0.30 -18.60 1.66
CA PHE A 117 0.52 -18.14 0.55
C PHE A 117 -0.32 -17.18 -0.29
N HIS A 118 0.14 -15.93 -0.47
CA HIS A 118 -0.57 -14.95 -1.27
C HIS A 118 -0.17 -15.11 -2.74
N ILE A 119 -1.17 -15.13 -3.62
CA ILE A 119 -0.97 -15.37 -5.06
C ILE A 119 -1.29 -14.14 -5.92
N GLY A 120 -1.57 -12.99 -5.32
CA GLY A 120 -1.98 -11.79 -6.05
C GLY A 120 -3.35 -11.94 -6.68
N GLY A 121 -3.41 -11.91 -7.99
CA GLY A 121 -4.62 -12.08 -8.79
C GLY A 121 -5.25 -10.78 -9.27
N ASP A 122 -4.67 -9.64 -8.88
CA ASP A 122 -5.13 -8.31 -9.22
C ASP A 122 -4.65 -7.84 -10.59
N GLU A 123 -5.35 -6.85 -11.10
CA GLU A 123 -4.96 -6.00 -12.23
C GLU A 123 -4.39 -6.77 -13.44
N CYS A 124 -4.97 -7.92 -13.75
CA CYS A 124 -4.53 -8.74 -14.88
C CYS A 124 -5.33 -8.40 -16.15
N PRO A 125 -4.79 -7.62 -17.11
CA PRO A 125 -5.47 -7.37 -18.38
C PRO A 125 -5.60 -8.64 -19.21
N LYS A 126 -6.73 -8.77 -19.90
CA LYS A 126 -7.06 -9.96 -20.71
C LYS A 126 -6.77 -9.78 -22.21
N ASN A 127 -6.22 -8.64 -22.62
CA ASN A 127 -6.04 -8.29 -24.03
C ASN A 127 -5.16 -9.29 -24.77
N SER A 128 -4.05 -9.70 -24.17
CA SER A 128 -3.13 -10.68 -24.77
C SER A 128 -3.77 -12.07 -24.89
N TRP A 129 -4.67 -12.46 -23.98
CA TRP A 129 -5.33 -13.77 -24.02
C TRP A 129 -6.38 -13.86 -25.11
N LYS A 130 -7.11 -12.76 -25.38
CA LYS A 130 -8.16 -12.70 -26.42
C LYS A 130 -7.64 -13.06 -27.81
N THR A 131 -6.38 -12.72 -28.08
CA THR A 131 -5.74 -12.94 -29.40
C THR A 131 -4.74 -14.10 -29.40
N CYS A 132 -4.48 -14.71 -28.26
CA CYS A 132 -3.52 -15.81 -28.13
C CYS A 132 -4.15 -17.15 -28.49
N PRO A 133 -3.69 -17.86 -29.57
CA PRO A 133 -4.29 -19.13 -29.97
C PRO A 133 -4.26 -20.20 -28.88
N THR A 134 -3.19 -20.25 -28.07
CA THR A 134 -3.06 -21.25 -27.00
C THR A 134 -4.00 -20.95 -25.82
N CYS A 135 -4.22 -19.67 -25.49
CA CYS A 135 -5.22 -19.27 -24.47
C CYS A 135 -6.63 -19.57 -24.95
N GLN A 136 -6.97 -19.25 -26.22
CA GLN A 136 -8.29 -19.54 -26.78
C GLN A 136 -8.53 -21.04 -26.89
N LYS A 137 -7.49 -21.82 -27.26
CA LYS A 137 -7.58 -23.28 -27.23
C LYS A 137 -7.85 -23.79 -25.79
N ARG A 138 -7.16 -23.28 -24.78
CA ARG A 138 -7.39 -23.64 -23.37
C ARG A 138 -8.82 -23.35 -22.95
N ILE A 139 -9.37 -22.20 -23.34
CA ILE A 139 -10.77 -21.82 -23.04
C ILE A 139 -11.74 -22.89 -23.61
N VAL A 140 -11.50 -23.34 -24.84
CA VAL A 140 -12.34 -24.37 -25.49
C VAL A 140 -12.17 -25.72 -24.80
N ASP A 141 -10.93 -26.17 -24.61
CA ASP A 141 -10.62 -27.50 -24.05
C ASP A 141 -11.15 -27.66 -22.61
N GLU A 142 -11.13 -26.60 -21.81
CA GLU A 142 -11.55 -26.58 -20.40
C GLU A 142 -13.00 -26.08 -20.23
N HIS A 143 -13.73 -25.89 -21.34
CA HIS A 143 -15.14 -25.43 -21.34
C HIS A 143 -15.35 -24.11 -20.56
N LEU A 144 -14.43 -23.15 -20.66
CA LEU A 144 -14.42 -21.87 -19.95
C LEU A 144 -15.20 -20.79 -20.72
N GLN A 145 -16.39 -21.12 -21.16
CA GLN A 145 -17.22 -20.18 -21.93
C GLN A 145 -17.70 -19.03 -21.03
N GLY A 146 -17.74 -17.82 -21.60
CA GLY A 146 -18.36 -16.69 -20.96
C GLY A 146 -19.87 -16.87 -20.80
N ASP A 147 -20.41 -16.16 -19.84
CA ASP A 147 -21.84 -16.03 -19.63
C ASP A 147 -22.22 -14.53 -19.63
N GLY A 148 -23.45 -14.18 -19.36
CA GLY A 148 -23.88 -12.77 -19.31
C GLY A 148 -23.23 -11.94 -18.19
N LYS A 149 -22.48 -12.58 -17.28
CA LYS A 149 -21.83 -11.95 -16.13
C LYS A 149 -20.31 -11.91 -16.27
N HIS A 150 -19.69 -12.94 -16.82
CA HIS A 150 -18.25 -13.09 -16.93
C HIS A 150 -17.82 -13.46 -18.35
N SER A 151 -16.71 -12.87 -18.81
CA SER A 151 -16.07 -13.23 -20.07
C SER A 151 -15.36 -14.59 -19.99
N ALA A 152 -15.05 -15.18 -21.14
CA ALA A 152 -14.26 -16.42 -21.21
C ALA A 152 -12.86 -16.24 -20.61
N GLU A 153 -12.26 -15.07 -20.77
CA GLU A 153 -10.94 -14.72 -20.22
C GLU A 153 -10.98 -14.54 -18.69
N GLU A 154 -12.06 -14.02 -18.13
CA GLU A 154 -12.25 -14.01 -16.66
C GLU A 154 -12.41 -15.42 -16.11
N ARG A 155 -13.11 -16.30 -16.83
CA ARG A 155 -13.16 -17.73 -16.51
C ARG A 155 -11.78 -18.39 -16.62
N LEU A 156 -10.98 -17.99 -17.60
CA LEU A 156 -9.59 -18.45 -17.74
C LEU A 156 -8.72 -18.02 -16.56
N GLN A 157 -8.89 -16.81 -16.05
CA GLN A 157 -8.19 -16.39 -14.83
C GLN A 157 -8.64 -17.22 -13.61
N SER A 158 -9.93 -17.43 -13.44
CA SER A 158 -10.46 -18.32 -12.40
C SER A 158 -9.88 -19.74 -12.49
N TYR A 159 -9.75 -20.28 -13.71
CA TYR A 159 -9.08 -21.56 -13.94
C TYR A 159 -7.61 -21.55 -13.45
N VAL A 160 -6.86 -20.47 -13.74
CA VAL A 160 -5.47 -20.31 -13.23
C VAL A 160 -5.46 -20.36 -11.70
N ILE A 161 -6.30 -19.55 -11.05
CA ILE A 161 -6.37 -19.48 -9.58
C ILE A 161 -6.69 -20.85 -8.98
N LYS A 162 -7.66 -21.57 -9.52
CA LYS A 162 -8.03 -22.93 -9.08
C LYS A 162 -6.88 -23.94 -9.25
N ARG A 163 -6.14 -23.87 -10.34
CA ARG A 163 -4.97 -24.73 -10.54
C ARG A 163 -3.86 -24.41 -9.55
N VAL A 164 -3.58 -23.13 -9.31
CA VAL A 164 -2.57 -22.69 -8.35
C VAL A 164 -2.98 -23.05 -6.92
N GLU A 165 -4.27 -22.92 -6.56
CA GLU A 165 -4.77 -23.43 -5.28
C GLU A 165 -4.46 -24.91 -5.10
N LYS A 166 -4.78 -25.74 -6.09
CA LYS A 166 -4.50 -27.18 -6.04
C LYS A 166 -3.01 -27.52 -5.95
N MET A 167 -2.14 -26.71 -6.56
CA MET A 167 -0.68 -26.86 -6.40
C MET A 167 -0.26 -26.56 -4.97
N LEU A 168 -0.70 -25.45 -4.38
CA LEU A 168 -0.35 -25.03 -3.04
C LEU A 168 -0.97 -25.91 -1.95
N GLU A 169 -2.17 -26.45 -2.18
CA GLU A 169 -2.78 -27.46 -1.29
C GLU A 169 -1.93 -28.71 -1.13
N LYS A 170 -1.24 -29.17 -2.18
CA LYS A 170 -0.29 -30.32 -2.10
C LYS A 170 0.83 -30.08 -1.10
N TYR A 171 1.18 -28.81 -0.89
CA TYR A 171 2.19 -28.36 0.09
C TYR A 171 1.56 -27.95 1.43
N GLY A 172 0.27 -28.17 1.64
CA GLY A 172 -0.44 -27.82 2.88
C GLY A 172 -0.71 -26.32 3.05
N LYS A 173 -0.67 -25.52 1.97
CA LYS A 173 -0.94 -24.08 2.00
C LYS A 173 -2.37 -23.76 1.58
N LYS A 174 -2.91 -22.70 2.19
CA LYS A 174 -4.14 -22.02 1.72
C LYS A 174 -3.74 -20.75 0.95
N ILE A 175 -4.46 -20.47 -0.13
CA ILE A 175 -4.22 -19.26 -0.89
C ILE A 175 -4.90 -18.05 -0.26
N ILE A 176 -4.26 -16.89 -0.43
CA ILE A 176 -4.87 -15.56 -0.32
C ILE A 176 -4.76 -14.92 -1.69
N GLY A 177 -5.78 -14.21 -2.15
CA GLY A 177 -5.70 -13.37 -3.35
C GLY A 177 -6.44 -12.07 -3.16
N TRP A 178 -6.08 -11.08 -3.97
CA TRP A 178 -6.80 -9.82 -4.05
C TRP A 178 -8.23 -10.06 -4.53
N ASP A 179 -9.15 -9.14 -4.30
CA ASP A 179 -10.58 -9.38 -4.51
C ASP A 179 -10.99 -9.61 -5.98
N GLU A 180 -10.08 -9.40 -6.95
CA GLU A 180 -10.28 -9.83 -8.35
C GLU A 180 -10.38 -11.35 -8.53
N ILE A 181 -9.92 -12.15 -7.57
CA ILE A 181 -10.10 -13.61 -7.64
C ILE A 181 -11.57 -14.05 -7.53
N LEU A 182 -12.48 -13.13 -7.15
CA LEU A 182 -13.92 -13.33 -7.24
C LEU A 182 -14.42 -13.40 -8.71
N GLU A 183 -13.70 -12.74 -9.62
CA GLU A 183 -14.08 -12.67 -11.03
C GLU A 183 -13.97 -14.04 -11.70
N GLY A 184 -15.01 -14.43 -12.45
CA GLY A 184 -15.04 -15.73 -13.11
C GLY A 184 -15.29 -16.94 -12.21
N GLY A 185 -15.48 -16.74 -10.91
CA GLY A 185 -15.80 -17.77 -9.92
C GLY A 185 -14.66 -18.06 -8.96
N LEU A 186 -14.94 -17.88 -7.67
CA LEU A 186 -13.97 -18.06 -6.59
C LEU A 186 -13.58 -19.54 -6.43
N SER A 187 -12.35 -19.79 -6.08
CA SER A 187 -11.82 -21.11 -5.78
C SER A 187 -12.24 -21.53 -4.35
N GLU A 188 -12.36 -22.83 -4.12
CA GLU A 188 -13.12 -23.41 -2.99
C GLU A 188 -12.62 -22.97 -1.60
N ASN A 189 -11.30 -22.91 -1.41
CA ASN A 189 -10.69 -22.64 -0.10
C ASN A 189 -9.95 -21.28 -0.04
N ALA A 190 -10.14 -20.44 -1.06
CA ALA A 190 -9.46 -19.17 -1.13
C ALA A 190 -9.88 -18.19 -0.02
N THR A 191 -8.91 -17.47 0.51
CA THR A 191 -9.12 -16.30 1.37
C THR A 191 -9.03 -15.04 0.50
N VAL A 192 -9.97 -14.13 0.64
CA VAL A 192 -10.05 -12.91 -0.17
C VAL A 192 -9.48 -11.72 0.58
N MET A 193 -8.53 -11.00 -0.03
CA MET A 193 -8.03 -9.74 0.47
C MET A 193 -8.72 -8.59 -0.28
N SER A 194 -9.62 -7.89 0.42
CA SER A 194 -10.49 -6.86 -0.17
C SER A 194 -9.80 -5.50 -0.16
N TRP A 195 -9.35 -5.01 -1.33
CA TRP A 195 -8.56 -3.78 -1.46
C TRP A 195 -9.25 -2.66 -2.26
N ARG A 196 -10.03 -3.00 -3.29
CA ARG A 196 -10.76 -2.01 -4.13
C ARG A 196 -11.92 -1.33 -3.38
N GLY A 197 -12.28 -1.86 -2.22
CA GLY A 197 -13.34 -1.40 -1.33
C GLY A 197 -13.67 -2.49 -0.33
N ILE A 198 -14.83 -2.41 0.30
CA ILE A 198 -15.32 -3.45 1.23
C ILE A 198 -16.23 -4.47 0.53
N ASP A 199 -16.69 -4.18 -0.68
CA ASP A 199 -17.73 -4.97 -1.37
C ASP A 199 -17.22 -6.37 -1.74
N GLY A 200 -15.97 -6.49 -2.20
CA GLY A 200 -15.34 -7.78 -2.46
C GLY A 200 -15.30 -8.67 -1.21
N GLY A 201 -14.94 -8.07 -0.07
CA GLY A 201 -14.95 -8.79 1.22
C GLY A 201 -16.35 -9.20 1.67
N ILE A 202 -17.34 -8.33 1.47
CA ILE A 202 -18.75 -8.64 1.77
C ILE A 202 -19.23 -9.82 0.91
N GLU A 203 -18.92 -9.78 -0.38
CA GLU A 203 -19.33 -10.85 -1.30
C GLU A 203 -18.64 -12.18 -0.97
N ALA A 204 -17.35 -12.17 -0.67
CA ALA A 204 -16.61 -13.36 -0.25
C ALA A 204 -17.18 -13.96 1.05
N ALA A 205 -17.43 -13.12 2.07
CA ALA A 205 -18.02 -13.58 3.33
C ALA A 205 -19.41 -14.19 3.15
N LYS A 206 -20.24 -13.64 2.26
CA LYS A 206 -21.56 -14.22 1.92
C LYS A 206 -21.45 -15.59 1.25
N GLN A 207 -20.36 -15.83 0.51
CA GLN A 207 -20.05 -17.13 -0.08
C GLN A 207 -19.37 -18.10 0.90
N GLY A 208 -19.14 -17.68 2.15
CA GLY A 208 -18.53 -18.52 3.19
C GLY A 208 -17.01 -18.52 3.20
N HIS A 209 -16.37 -17.58 2.50
CA HIS A 209 -14.91 -17.43 2.45
C HIS A 209 -14.39 -16.50 3.52
N ASP A 210 -13.19 -16.78 4.00
CA ASP A 210 -12.45 -15.91 4.90
C ASP A 210 -11.97 -14.64 4.18
N VAL A 211 -11.89 -13.53 4.89
CA VAL A 211 -11.61 -12.20 4.34
C VAL A 211 -10.59 -11.46 5.19
N ILE A 212 -9.68 -10.76 4.53
CA ILE A 212 -8.83 -9.73 5.14
C ILE A 212 -9.21 -8.40 4.51
N MET A 213 -9.54 -7.40 5.35
CA MET A 213 -9.94 -6.06 4.89
C MET A 213 -8.72 -5.15 4.76
N THR A 214 -8.51 -4.59 3.56
CA THR A 214 -7.41 -3.66 3.28
C THR A 214 -7.80 -2.57 2.27
N PRO A 215 -9.03 -1.99 2.34
CA PRO A 215 -9.47 -1.07 1.31
C PRO A 215 -8.72 0.26 1.34
N GLY A 216 -8.23 0.72 0.17
CA GLY A 216 -7.63 2.04 0.02
C GLY A 216 -8.59 3.16 0.42
N SER A 217 -9.87 3.05 0.07
CA SER A 217 -10.94 3.98 0.49
C SER A 217 -11.14 4.04 2.00
N GLY A 218 -10.73 3.01 2.74
CA GLY A 218 -10.72 2.96 4.20
C GLY A 218 -9.54 3.69 4.86
N GLY A 219 -8.61 4.22 4.07
CA GLY A 219 -7.40 4.86 4.57
C GLY A 219 -6.32 3.87 5.00
N LEU A 220 -6.30 2.69 4.38
CA LEU A 220 -5.36 1.61 4.72
C LEU A 220 -4.16 1.52 3.75
N TYR A 221 -4.02 2.51 2.84
CA TYR A 221 -2.85 2.64 1.97
C TYR A 221 -1.87 3.64 2.55
N LEU A 222 -0.75 3.13 3.08
CA LEU A 222 0.26 3.92 3.78
C LEU A 222 1.30 4.54 2.84
N ASP A 223 1.24 4.25 1.56
CA ASP A 223 2.02 4.90 0.50
C ASP A 223 1.41 6.24 0.04
N HIS A 224 0.24 6.61 0.53
CA HIS A 224 -0.44 7.87 0.25
C HIS A 224 0.08 9.01 1.15
N TYR A 225 -0.05 10.26 0.67
CA TYR A 225 0.30 11.44 1.43
C TYR A 225 -0.35 11.44 2.82
N GLN A 226 0.37 11.93 3.83
CA GLN A 226 -0.13 12.08 5.20
C GLN A 226 -0.63 13.49 5.51
N GLY A 227 -0.41 14.42 4.59
CA GLY A 227 -0.79 15.82 4.64
C GLY A 227 -0.92 16.40 3.23
N ASP A 228 -0.98 17.73 3.13
CA ASP A 228 -1.05 18.43 1.86
C ASP A 228 0.16 18.08 0.98
N SER A 229 -0.11 17.53 -0.22
CA SER A 229 0.91 17.06 -1.16
C SER A 229 1.93 18.13 -1.60
N LYS A 230 1.58 19.41 -1.45
CA LYS A 230 2.49 20.52 -1.78
C LYS A 230 3.64 20.67 -0.78
N ILE A 231 3.47 20.19 0.43
CA ILE A 231 4.42 20.33 1.53
C ILE A 231 4.94 19.01 2.08
N GLU A 232 4.35 17.89 1.67
CA GLU A 232 4.79 16.55 2.03
C GLU A 232 5.85 15.99 1.06
N PRO A 233 6.71 15.06 1.50
CA PRO A 233 7.62 14.35 0.62
C PRO A 233 6.87 13.60 -0.48
N ILE A 234 7.39 13.63 -1.70
CA ILE A 234 6.76 13.02 -2.87
C ILE A 234 6.42 11.56 -2.63
N THR A 235 5.22 11.16 -3.06
CA THR A 235 4.71 9.80 -3.00
C THR A 235 3.78 9.57 -4.20
N ILE A 236 3.07 8.44 -4.26
CA ILE A 236 2.11 8.19 -5.33
C ILE A 236 1.08 9.33 -5.39
N PRO A 237 0.73 9.84 -6.59
CA PRO A 237 -0.30 10.86 -6.72
C PRO A 237 -1.63 10.39 -6.11
N SER A 238 -2.01 10.99 -5.00
CA SER A 238 -3.18 10.57 -4.23
C SER A 238 -3.71 11.69 -3.36
N SER A 239 -4.97 11.56 -2.93
CA SER A 239 -5.49 12.38 -1.85
C SER A 239 -4.82 11.99 -0.52
N PRO A 240 -4.66 12.93 0.42
CA PRO A 240 -4.09 12.61 1.73
C PRO A 240 -4.90 11.57 2.50
N VAL A 241 -4.18 10.64 3.13
CA VAL A 241 -4.71 9.69 4.10
C VAL A 241 -4.23 10.11 5.48
N TYR A 242 -5.00 10.97 6.13
CA TYR A 242 -4.72 11.45 7.49
C TYR A 242 -4.87 10.32 8.52
N LEU A 243 -4.16 10.44 9.64
CA LEU A 243 -4.23 9.50 10.77
C LEU A 243 -5.68 9.18 11.21
N ALA A 244 -6.53 10.22 11.26
CA ALA A 244 -7.94 10.07 11.61
C ALA A 244 -8.71 9.15 10.65
N LYS A 245 -8.36 9.17 9.36
CA LYS A 245 -9.00 8.32 8.35
C LYS A 245 -8.70 6.86 8.60
N THR A 246 -7.43 6.49 8.78
CA THR A 246 -7.03 5.11 9.13
C THR A 246 -7.68 4.68 10.45
N TYR A 247 -7.67 5.54 11.45
CA TYR A 247 -8.26 5.25 12.75
C TYR A 247 -9.78 5.02 12.69
N SER A 248 -10.49 5.72 11.81
CA SER A 248 -11.95 5.64 11.68
C SER A 248 -12.44 4.35 11.03
N PHE A 249 -11.57 3.59 10.39
CA PHE A 249 -11.97 2.39 9.66
C PHE A 249 -12.58 1.33 10.60
N ASP A 250 -13.64 0.68 10.12
CA ASP A 250 -14.28 -0.46 10.75
C ASP A 250 -14.09 -1.70 9.86
N PRO A 251 -13.28 -2.69 10.29
CA PRO A 251 -13.02 -3.87 9.47
C PRO A 251 -14.21 -4.82 9.34
N VAL A 252 -15.23 -4.67 10.18
CA VAL A 252 -16.45 -5.50 10.13
C VAL A 252 -17.65 -4.60 9.79
N PRO A 253 -17.99 -4.43 8.50
CA PRO A 253 -19.13 -3.60 8.11
C PRO A 253 -20.45 -4.07 8.73
N ASP A 254 -21.37 -3.14 8.98
CA ASP A 254 -22.69 -3.44 9.57
C ASP A 254 -23.47 -4.53 8.84
N VAL A 255 -23.35 -4.60 7.50
CA VAL A 255 -24.00 -5.63 6.70
C VAL A 255 -23.48 -7.03 7.06
N ILE A 256 -22.19 -7.16 7.36
CA ILE A 256 -21.57 -8.40 7.81
C ILE A 256 -22.04 -8.77 9.21
N ARG A 257 -22.08 -7.81 10.17
CA ARG A 257 -22.56 -8.04 11.55
C ARG A 257 -24.02 -8.48 11.56
N LYS A 258 -24.88 -7.75 10.82
CA LYS A 258 -26.31 -8.06 10.74
C LYS A 258 -26.60 -9.43 10.11
N ALA A 259 -25.71 -9.90 9.25
CA ALA A 259 -25.83 -11.22 8.63
C ALA A 259 -25.19 -12.35 9.48
N GLY A 260 -24.52 -12.04 10.60
CA GLY A 260 -23.81 -13.03 11.43
C GLY A 260 -22.60 -13.65 10.72
N LEU A 261 -21.96 -12.90 9.82
CA LEU A 261 -20.84 -13.35 9.01
C LEU A 261 -19.48 -12.83 9.49
N ASP A 262 -19.46 -12.15 10.65
CA ASP A 262 -18.27 -11.55 11.28
C ASP A 262 -17.14 -12.56 11.51
N LYS A 263 -17.46 -13.83 11.75
CA LYS A 263 -16.49 -14.95 11.85
C LYS A 263 -15.59 -15.13 10.62
N HIS A 264 -16.02 -14.65 9.46
CA HIS A 264 -15.25 -14.71 8.21
C HIS A 264 -14.24 -13.57 8.07
N ILE A 265 -14.36 -12.51 8.87
CA ILE A 265 -13.37 -11.42 8.84
C ILE A 265 -12.19 -11.80 9.74
N LEU A 266 -11.11 -12.30 9.11
CA LEU A 266 -9.90 -12.71 9.82
C LEU A 266 -9.15 -11.54 10.43
N GLY A 267 -9.26 -10.35 9.81
CA GLY A 267 -8.56 -9.17 10.26
C GLY A 267 -8.49 -8.06 9.23
N VAL A 268 -7.55 -7.16 9.46
CA VAL A 268 -7.32 -5.95 8.69
C VAL A 268 -5.83 -5.79 8.40
N GLN A 269 -5.50 -5.22 7.24
CA GLN A 269 -4.13 -4.95 6.82
C GLN A 269 -4.00 -3.52 6.31
N CYS A 270 -2.83 -2.92 6.50
CA CYS A 270 -2.39 -1.74 5.75
C CYS A 270 -1.38 -2.13 4.69
N ASN A 271 -1.49 -1.54 3.51
CA ASN A 271 -0.54 -1.70 2.41
C ASN A 271 0.42 -0.52 2.38
N ASN A 272 1.70 -0.79 2.13
CA ASN A 272 2.73 0.22 1.94
C ASN A 272 3.48 -0.11 0.64
N TRP A 273 2.87 0.22 -0.50
CA TRP A 273 3.43 0.00 -1.83
C TRP A 273 4.72 0.78 -2.02
N SER A 274 5.73 0.19 -2.64
CA SER A 274 7.11 0.64 -2.54
C SER A 274 7.63 1.45 -3.73
N GLU A 275 6.80 1.82 -4.69
CA GLU A 275 7.20 2.54 -5.90
C GLU A 275 7.89 3.88 -5.61
N TYR A 276 7.50 4.54 -4.52
CA TYR A 276 8.07 5.80 -4.07
C TYR A 276 8.85 5.68 -2.74
N MET A 277 9.22 4.45 -2.34
CA MET A 277 9.95 4.16 -1.09
C MET A 277 11.45 3.97 -1.37
N TYR A 278 12.17 5.06 -1.51
CA TYR A 278 13.58 5.06 -1.87
C TYR A 278 14.55 4.81 -0.69
N SER A 279 14.04 4.72 0.55
CA SER A 279 14.85 4.42 1.74
C SER A 279 14.01 3.88 2.90
N ASN A 280 14.65 3.19 3.85
CA ASN A 280 14.01 2.74 5.09
C ASN A 280 13.40 3.91 5.87
N ALA A 281 14.12 5.05 5.94
CA ALA A 281 13.63 6.26 6.62
C ALA A 281 12.33 6.78 5.99
N LYS A 282 12.21 6.73 4.65
CA LYS A 282 10.97 7.09 3.94
C LYS A 282 9.87 6.10 4.25
N MET A 283 10.15 4.79 4.25
CA MET A 283 9.18 3.75 4.59
C MET A 283 8.64 3.94 6.02
N GLU A 284 9.52 4.10 7.00
CA GLU A 284 9.13 4.35 8.39
C GLU A 284 8.27 5.61 8.53
N TYR A 285 8.68 6.71 7.89
CA TYR A 285 7.93 7.95 7.84
C TYR A 285 6.51 7.74 7.29
N MET A 286 6.34 6.94 6.25
CA MET A 286 5.04 6.66 5.65
C MET A 286 4.19 5.71 6.52
N MET A 287 4.81 4.77 7.23
CA MET A 287 4.11 3.84 8.10
C MET A 287 3.62 4.49 9.40
N TYR A 288 4.47 5.29 10.06
CA TYR A 288 4.14 5.85 11.37
C TYR A 288 3.64 7.30 11.27
N PRO A 289 2.59 7.65 12.08
CA PRO A 289 1.92 6.85 13.11
C PRO A 289 0.71 6.04 12.63
N ARG A 290 0.38 5.96 11.33
CA ARG A 290 -0.84 5.29 10.84
C ARG A 290 -0.87 3.79 11.16
N SER A 291 0.26 3.11 11.21
CA SER A 291 0.34 1.71 11.68
C SER A 291 -0.08 1.54 13.16
N LEU A 292 0.09 2.58 14.00
CA LEU A 292 -0.46 2.57 15.36
C LEU A 292 -1.99 2.65 15.34
N ALA A 293 -2.56 3.42 14.40
CA ALA A 293 -4.01 3.47 14.20
C ALA A 293 -4.55 2.12 13.72
N LEU A 294 -3.87 1.45 12.79
CA LEU A 294 -4.22 0.09 12.37
C LEU A 294 -4.24 -0.87 13.56
N SER A 295 -3.24 -0.80 14.44
CA SER A 295 -3.17 -1.66 15.62
C SER A 295 -4.41 -1.49 16.51
N GLU A 296 -4.87 -0.26 16.73
CA GLU A 296 -6.08 -0.02 17.51
C GLU A 296 -7.35 -0.46 16.77
N VAL A 297 -7.42 -0.25 15.46
CA VAL A 297 -8.51 -0.77 14.61
C VAL A 297 -8.62 -2.29 14.70
N ALA A 298 -7.48 -2.98 14.69
CA ALA A 298 -7.45 -4.45 14.73
C ALA A 298 -7.78 -5.03 16.13
N TRP A 299 -7.40 -4.36 17.21
CA TRP A 299 -7.44 -4.93 18.56
C TRP A 299 -8.49 -4.34 19.48
N SER A 300 -9.08 -3.19 19.14
CA SER A 300 -10.03 -2.50 20.01
C SER A 300 -11.45 -2.56 19.47
N PRO A 301 -12.46 -2.89 20.30
CA PRO A 301 -13.85 -2.82 19.88
C PRO A 301 -14.25 -1.36 19.58
N LEU A 302 -15.17 -1.16 18.63
CA LEU A 302 -15.64 0.17 18.22
C LEU A 302 -16.09 1.05 19.39
N SER A 303 -16.73 0.45 20.41
CA SER A 303 -17.23 1.17 21.60
C SER A 303 -16.13 1.79 22.46
N ARG A 304 -14.88 1.38 22.28
CA ARG A 304 -13.71 1.93 23.00
C ARG A 304 -12.89 2.91 22.19
N LYS A 305 -13.22 3.10 20.91
CA LYS A 305 -12.45 4.00 20.06
C LYS A 305 -12.73 5.47 20.41
N ASN A 306 -11.67 6.22 20.67
CA ASN A 306 -11.71 7.65 20.93
C ASN A 306 -10.46 8.30 20.32
N PHE A 307 -10.63 9.04 19.23
CA PHE A 307 -9.52 9.60 18.49
C PHE A 307 -8.68 10.60 19.29
N THR A 308 -9.31 11.43 20.12
CA THR A 308 -8.58 12.42 20.96
C THR A 308 -7.69 11.73 21.98
N ASP A 309 -8.20 10.68 22.65
CA ASP A 309 -7.41 9.87 23.57
C ASP A 309 -6.32 9.10 22.84
N PHE A 310 -6.64 8.54 21.67
CA PHE A 310 -5.67 7.86 20.81
C PHE A 310 -4.51 8.78 20.44
N CYS A 311 -4.76 10.04 20.06
CA CYS A 311 -3.70 11.01 19.76
C CYS A 311 -2.73 11.23 20.92
N LYS A 312 -3.21 11.27 22.19
CA LYS A 312 -2.34 11.35 23.36
C LYS A 312 -1.44 10.12 23.50
N ARG A 313 -1.99 8.93 23.25
CA ARG A 313 -1.22 7.68 23.27
C ARG A 313 -0.23 7.58 22.11
N VAL A 314 -0.58 8.13 20.94
CA VAL A 314 0.36 8.30 19.84
C VAL A 314 1.55 9.14 20.28
N ASP A 315 1.34 10.32 20.87
CA ASP A 315 2.42 11.20 21.33
C ASP A 315 3.38 10.47 22.27
N ALA A 316 2.87 9.68 23.20
CA ALA A 316 3.69 8.86 24.11
C ALA A 316 4.47 7.75 23.35
N ASN A 317 3.88 7.15 22.31
CA ASN A 317 4.56 6.15 21.50
C ASN A 317 5.65 6.75 20.60
N LEU A 318 5.48 7.98 20.13
CA LEU A 318 6.51 8.65 19.30
C LEU A 318 7.83 8.82 20.07
N VAL A 319 7.80 9.02 21.38
CA VAL A 319 9.01 9.02 22.21
C VAL A 319 9.76 7.68 22.13
N ARG A 320 9.02 6.56 22.17
CA ARG A 320 9.62 5.21 22.01
C ARG A 320 10.21 4.98 20.62
N LEU A 321 9.61 5.57 19.59
CA LEU A 321 10.14 5.52 18.22
C LEU A 321 11.43 6.35 18.13
N ASP A 322 11.49 7.52 18.80
CA ASP A 322 12.70 8.33 18.88
C ASP A 322 13.87 7.57 19.56
N GLU A 323 13.61 6.89 20.67
CA GLU A 323 14.59 6.05 21.37
C GLU A 323 15.16 4.92 20.48
N ARG A 324 14.41 4.50 19.47
CA ARG A 324 14.79 3.47 18.50
C ARG A 324 15.27 4.05 17.16
N CYS A 325 15.41 5.37 17.07
CA CYS A 325 15.78 6.07 15.83
C CYS A 325 14.84 5.80 14.63
N ILE A 326 13.58 5.39 14.88
CA ILE A 326 12.57 5.14 13.86
C ILE A 326 11.97 6.48 13.43
N LYS A 327 11.87 6.69 12.12
CA LYS A 327 11.27 7.90 11.56
C LYS A 327 9.75 7.82 11.58
N TYR A 328 9.11 8.99 11.68
CA TYR A 328 7.67 9.08 11.66
C TYR A 328 7.21 10.45 11.17
N HIS A 329 5.99 10.51 10.70
CA HIS A 329 5.35 11.75 10.29
C HIS A 329 4.89 12.57 11.50
N LEU A 330 5.22 13.86 11.49
CA LEU A 330 4.57 14.89 12.31
C LEU A 330 3.74 15.79 11.41
N PRO A 331 2.45 15.99 11.69
CA PRO A 331 1.62 16.90 10.90
C PRO A 331 2.26 18.27 10.78
N LEU A 332 2.34 18.79 9.56
CA LEU A 332 2.75 20.16 9.31
C LEU A 332 1.54 21.10 9.48
N PRO A 333 1.75 22.37 9.83
CA PRO A 333 0.70 23.38 9.74
C PRO A 333 0.24 23.53 8.29
N GLU A 334 -1.02 23.28 7.99
CA GLU A 334 -1.61 23.36 6.66
C GLU A 334 -2.52 24.59 6.55
N GLN A 335 -2.66 25.13 5.35
CA GLN A 335 -3.60 26.23 5.08
C GLN A 335 -4.90 25.62 4.49
N PRO A 336 -6.10 26.09 4.90
CA PRO A 336 -7.38 25.47 4.56
C PRO A 336 -7.68 25.34 3.06
N TYR A 337 -7.10 26.23 2.24
CA TYR A 337 -7.35 26.28 0.78
C TYR A 337 -6.14 25.79 -0.04
N GLY A 338 -5.29 24.98 0.55
CA GLY A 338 -4.04 24.50 -0.02
C GLY A 338 -2.86 25.31 0.47
N SER A 339 -1.82 24.59 0.85
CA SER A 339 -0.60 25.17 1.39
C SER A 339 0.20 25.91 0.32
N CYS A 340 0.73 27.07 0.69
CA CYS A 340 1.62 27.87 -0.14
C CYS A 340 2.75 28.50 0.71
N ASP A 341 3.84 28.85 0.07
CA ASP A 341 4.99 29.48 0.72
C ASP A 341 4.98 31.00 0.58
N LYS A 342 4.00 31.56 -0.17
CA LYS A 342 3.82 32.98 -0.36
C LYS A 342 2.34 33.37 -0.28
N VAL A 343 2.03 34.42 0.48
CA VAL A 343 0.71 35.02 0.59
C VAL A 343 0.82 36.49 0.18
N VAL A 344 0.07 36.91 -0.83
CA VAL A 344 -0.02 38.32 -1.26
C VAL A 344 -1.29 38.93 -0.68
N ILE A 345 -1.18 40.05 -0.01
CA ILE A 345 -2.29 40.76 0.61
C ILE A 345 -2.43 42.17 0.03
N THR A 346 -3.65 42.67 -0.14
CA THR A 346 -3.94 44.05 -0.58
C THR A 346 -4.60 44.85 0.51
N LYS A 347 -5.05 44.24 1.57
CA LYS A 347 -5.68 44.81 2.76
C LYS A 347 -5.33 43.97 3.99
N ASP A 348 -5.59 44.50 5.16
CA ASP A 348 -5.45 43.77 6.40
C ASP A 348 -6.28 42.48 6.35
N THR A 349 -5.65 41.35 6.69
CA THR A 349 -6.25 40.01 6.62
C THR A 349 -5.66 39.11 7.68
N THR A 350 -6.02 37.82 7.64
CA THR A 350 -5.47 36.81 8.54
C THR A 350 -4.94 35.61 7.76
N VAL A 351 -3.90 34.97 8.27
CA VAL A 351 -3.41 33.67 7.78
C VAL A 351 -3.81 32.60 8.76
N THR A 352 -4.54 31.60 8.25
CA THR A 352 -5.09 30.51 9.05
C THR A 352 -4.30 29.23 8.84
N PHE A 353 -4.05 28.51 9.93
CA PHE A 353 -3.41 27.20 9.91
C PHE A 353 -4.25 26.16 10.65
N THR A 354 -4.18 24.94 10.17
CA THR A 354 -4.80 23.75 10.78
C THR A 354 -3.80 22.60 10.82
N THR A 355 -4.09 21.59 11.59
CA THR A 355 -3.33 20.34 11.63
C THR A 355 -4.26 19.14 11.48
N SER A 356 -3.77 18.06 10.92
CA SER A 356 -4.53 16.82 10.69
C SER A 356 -4.95 16.07 11.96
N ARG A 357 -4.44 16.46 13.11
CA ARG A 357 -4.83 15.99 14.46
C ARG A 357 -4.57 17.09 15.48
N PRO A 358 -5.18 17.03 16.68
CA PRO A 358 -4.93 18.03 17.73
C PRO A 358 -3.44 18.11 18.09
N MET A 359 -2.82 19.27 17.87
CA MET A 359 -1.41 19.54 18.19
C MET A 359 -1.21 21.01 18.54
N LYS A 360 -0.24 21.29 19.43
CA LYS A 360 0.27 22.64 19.63
C LYS A 360 1.00 23.11 18.37
N MET A 361 0.75 24.34 17.93
CA MET A 361 1.54 25.02 16.93
C MET A 361 2.22 26.24 17.54
N VAL A 362 3.45 26.52 17.13
CA VAL A 362 4.20 27.71 17.53
C VAL A 362 4.72 28.44 16.33
N TYR A 363 4.84 29.78 16.41
CA TYR A 363 5.23 30.59 15.28
C TYR A 363 6.03 31.84 15.66
N THR A 364 6.69 32.44 14.67
CA THR A 364 7.33 33.76 14.70
C THR A 364 6.88 34.58 13.50
N LEU A 365 7.02 35.93 13.56
CA LEU A 365 6.63 36.84 12.50
C LEU A 365 7.80 37.65 11.94
N ASP A 366 8.96 37.54 12.55
CA ASP A 366 10.18 38.33 12.28
C ASP A 366 11.23 37.55 11.46
N GLY A 367 10.86 36.37 10.95
CA GLY A 367 11.77 35.51 10.20
C GLY A 367 12.70 34.65 11.05
N THR A 368 12.70 34.80 12.37
CA THR A 368 13.46 33.90 13.25
C THR A 368 12.84 32.48 13.26
N MET A 369 13.67 31.49 13.60
CA MET A 369 13.17 30.10 13.72
C MET A 369 12.41 29.94 15.04
N PRO A 370 11.19 29.41 15.03
CA PRO A 370 10.43 29.17 16.25
C PRO A 370 11.08 28.08 17.11
N THR A 371 10.91 28.22 18.43
CA THR A 371 11.24 27.20 19.44
C THR A 371 9.94 26.71 20.10
N PRO A 372 9.95 25.65 20.91
CA PRO A 372 8.76 25.19 21.64
C PRO A 372 8.14 26.26 22.55
N GLU A 373 8.89 27.30 22.93
CA GLU A 373 8.50 28.42 23.77
C GLU A 373 8.01 29.64 22.97
N SER A 374 8.09 29.62 21.64
CA SER A 374 7.62 30.70 20.78
C SER A 374 6.11 30.93 20.90
N LEU A 375 5.59 31.98 20.27
CA LEU A 375 4.17 32.31 20.29
C LEU A 375 3.32 31.11 19.90
N VAL A 376 2.34 30.80 20.75
CA VAL A 376 1.42 29.68 20.49
C VAL A 376 0.32 30.15 19.54
N TYR A 377 0.08 29.37 18.48
CA TYR A 377 -1.01 29.61 17.55
C TYR A 377 -2.34 29.20 18.19
N THR A 378 -3.17 30.17 18.54
CA THR A 378 -4.50 29.97 19.13
C THR A 378 -5.65 30.53 18.27
N ALA A 379 -5.32 31.39 17.29
CA ALA A 379 -6.25 32.02 16.38
C ALA A 379 -5.54 32.38 15.06
N PRO A 380 -6.27 32.66 13.98
CA PRO A 380 -5.70 33.14 12.73
C PRO A 380 -4.76 34.33 12.93
N ILE A 381 -3.58 34.30 12.32
CA ILE A 381 -2.52 35.32 12.50
C ILE A 381 -2.91 36.56 11.71
N PRO A 382 -3.11 37.73 12.35
CA PRO A 382 -3.37 38.97 11.64
C PRO A 382 -2.11 39.46 10.89
N VAL A 383 -2.26 39.85 9.63
CA VAL A 383 -1.20 40.36 8.78
C VAL A 383 -1.65 41.62 8.06
N ASN A 384 -0.84 42.69 8.10
CA ASN A 384 -1.14 43.97 7.50
C ASN A 384 0.07 44.65 6.83
N HIS A 385 1.23 43.99 6.86
CA HIS A 385 2.49 44.43 6.25
C HIS A 385 3.32 43.18 5.85
N ASP A 386 4.43 43.44 5.16
CA ASP A 386 5.40 42.40 4.80
C ASP A 386 5.93 41.73 6.05
N CYS A 387 5.86 40.40 6.09
CA CYS A 387 6.46 39.64 7.20
C CYS A 387 6.79 38.20 6.76
N ILE A 388 7.52 37.50 7.58
CA ILE A 388 7.86 36.10 7.39
C ILE A 388 7.26 35.30 8.55
N ILE A 389 6.30 34.46 8.27
CA ILE A 389 5.71 33.54 9.25
C ILE A 389 6.50 32.24 9.19
N ASN A 390 7.22 31.91 10.27
CA ASN A 390 7.78 30.59 10.50
C ASN A 390 6.90 29.86 11.51
N ILE A 391 6.37 28.70 11.14
CA ILE A 391 5.40 27.96 11.95
C ILE A 391 5.70 26.46 11.96
N ALA A 392 5.52 25.81 13.11
CA ALA A 392 5.71 24.37 13.27
C ALA A 392 4.73 23.78 14.29
N THR A 393 4.46 22.48 14.20
CA THR A 393 3.81 21.73 15.27
C THR A 393 4.80 21.30 16.33
N VAL A 394 4.33 21.13 17.57
CA VAL A 394 5.16 20.74 18.71
C VAL A 394 4.51 19.60 19.47
N LEU A 395 5.26 18.52 19.71
CA LEU A 395 4.87 17.42 20.59
C LEU A 395 4.99 17.82 22.07
N PRO A 396 4.29 17.15 22.99
CA PRO A 396 4.49 17.31 24.44
C PRO A 396 5.94 17.10 24.89
N SER A 397 6.73 16.31 24.15
CA SER A 397 8.16 16.09 24.38
C SER A 397 9.04 17.29 24.01
N GLY A 398 8.48 18.33 23.39
CA GLY A 398 9.22 19.46 22.83
C GLY A 398 9.76 19.26 21.42
N LYS A 399 9.67 18.05 20.86
CA LYS A 399 10.07 17.79 19.47
C LYS A 399 9.15 18.54 18.50
N MET A 400 9.74 19.18 17.51
CA MET A 400 9.02 19.98 16.51
C MET A 400 8.99 19.28 15.14
N SER A 401 7.94 19.58 14.36
CA SER A 401 7.91 19.27 12.93
C SER A 401 8.95 20.08 12.16
N ARG A 402 9.10 19.80 10.86
CA ARG A 402 9.77 20.75 9.97
C ARG A 402 9.06 22.11 10.07
N ILE A 403 9.86 23.19 10.03
CA ILE A 403 9.32 24.54 10.02
C ILE A 403 8.79 24.85 8.63
N ARG A 404 7.58 25.38 8.55
CA ARG A 404 7.05 26.00 7.35
C ARG A 404 7.33 27.50 7.39
N THR A 405 7.86 28.01 6.29
CA THR A 405 8.12 29.45 6.09
C THR A 405 7.12 29.97 5.07
N ILE A 406 6.34 30.99 5.46
CA ILE A 406 5.39 31.66 4.58
C ILE A 406 5.77 33.13 4.47
N GLN A 407 6.10 33.58 3.27
CA GLN A 407 6.37 34.98 2.97
C GLN A 407 5.04 35.70 2.76
N VAL A 408 4.77 36.71 3.58
CA VAL A 408 3.64 37.64 3.39
C VAL A 408 4.12 38.89 2.70
N GLU A 409 3.51 39.28 1.59
CA GLU A 409 3.84 40.46 0.81
C GLU A 409 2.60 41.35 0.66
N LYS A 410 2.69 42.60 1.08
CA LYS A 410 1.62 43.59 0.91
C LYS A 410 1.80 44.37 -0.39
N GLN A 411 0.79 44.33 -1.23
CA GLN A 411 0.73 45.07 -2.48
C GLN A 411 -0.30 46.21 -2.39
N ASN A 412 0.02 47.36 -2.97
CA ASN A 412 -0.84 48.53 -2.90
C ASN A 412 -1.95 48.60 -3.95
N TYR A 413 -2.10 47.58 -4.79
CA TYR A 413 -3.12 47.51 -5.81
C TYR A 413 -3.77 46.10 -5.84
N ALA A 414 -5.04 46.06 -6.16
CA ALA A 414 -5.69 44.79 -6.47
C ALA A 414 -5.29 44.38 -7.89
N PRO A 415 -4.84 43.15 -8.15
CA PRO A 415 -4.73 42.66 -9.53
C PRO A 415 -6.11 42.73 -10.17
N SER A 416 -6.16 43.26 -11.40
CA SER A 416 -7.40 43.35 -12.23
C SER A 416 -7.95 41.99 -12.60
#